data_9eb745bc358f30423e257d63d33cae19
#
_entry.id   9eb745bc358f30423e257d63d33cae19
#
_cell.length_a   1.000
_cell.length_b   1.000
_cell.length_c   1.000
_cell.angle_alpha   90.00
_cell.angle_beta   90.00
_cell.angle_gamma   90.00
#
_symmetry.space_group_name_H-M   'P 1'
#
loop_
_entity.id
_entity.type
_entity.pdbx_description
1 polymer ?
#
loop_
_entity_poly.entity_id
_entity_poly.type
_entity_poly.pdbx_seq_one_letter_code
_entity_poly.pdbx_strand_id
1 'polypeptide(L)'
;VLFLSFLAIGAQAQLEQAVKKIFAGDTVTNGHVPLKRDSDSIHLADMRKSLEEARLNEANMRMEMEQMKLQMATADSVKYVQQRQRIDSLRQFTKGIPVVADGDTLFYLFTKRGGYTPQQRAQMTGAAIEEIGRRFNLQPDSVAIDHSDIVSDLMYGSKVLLSLTDQDALWEGVSRDSLAKERQQNVITKLHEMKAEHGLWRMAKRVLYFVLVIVGQ
;
A
#
# COMPACT_ATOMS: atom_id res chain seq x y z
N VAL A 1 13.12 8.15 3.26
CA VAL A 1 12.93 8.54 4.67
C VAL A 1 14.25 8.57 5.44
N LEU A 2 15.26 7.75 5.09
CA LEU A 2 16.57 7.67 5.79
C LEU A 2 17.54 8.83 5.49
N PHE A 3 17.32 9.64 4.48
CA PHE A 3 18.23 10.75 4.10
C PHE A 3 17.92 12.07 4.83
N LEU A 4 16.73 12.26 5.34
CA LEU A 4 16.31 13.48 6.09
C LEU A 4 16.74 13.45 7.56
N SER A 5 16.98 12.26 8.14
CA SER A 5 17.42 12.13 9.53
C SER A 5 18.92 12.45 9.72
N PHE A 6 19.74 12.35 8.68
CA PHE A 6 21.18 12.66 8.78
C PHE A 6 21.49 14.18 8.75
N LEU A 7 20.63 14.97 8.13
CA LEU A 7 20.80 16.44 8.08
C LEU A 7 20.42 17.13 9.41
N ALA A 8 19.49 16.57 10.16
CA ALA A 8 19.06 17.12 11.46
C ALA A 8 20.12 16.91 12.57
N ILE A 9 20.87 15.81 12.52
CA ILE A 9 21.91 15.49 13.52
C ILE A 9 23.13 16.37 13.34
N GLY A 10 23.48 16.75 12.09
CA GLY A 10 24.59 17.64 11.80
C GLY A 10 24.37 19.08 12.27
N ALA A 11 23.13 19.58 12.22
CA ALA A 11 22.78 20.93 12.64
C ALA A 11 22.79 21.09 14.18
N GLN A 12 22.38 20.06 14.92
CA GLN A 12 22.42 20.08 16.39
C GLN A 12 23.86 20.07 16.94
N ALA A 13 24.75 19.29 16.32
CA ALA A 13 26.16 19.24 16.74
C ALA A 13 26.91 20.57 16.53
N GLN A 14 26.57 21.31 15.46
CA GLN A 14 27.15 22.64 15.23
C GLN A 14 26.62 23.69 16.19
N LEU A 15 25.35 23.61 16.59
CA LEU A 15 24.77 24.50 17.59
C LEU A 15 25.37 24.27 18.98
N GLU A 16 25.60 23.02 19.41
CA GLU A 16 26.26 22.72 20.68
C GLU A 16 27.71 23.21 20.73
N GLN A 17 28.44 23.09 19.63
CA GLN A 17 29.81 23.61 19.55
C GLN A 17 29.86 25.14 19.56
N ALA A 18 28.90 25.82 18.93
CA ALA A 18 28.80 27.26 18.97
C ALA A 18 28.44 27.80 20.36
N VAL A 19 27.52 27.15 21.05
CA VAL A 19 27.15 27.49 22.45
C VAL A 19 28.32 27.24 23.41
N LYS A 20 29.05 26.14 23.26
CA LYS A 20 30.24 25.83 24.09
C LYS A 20 31.38 26.84 23.88
N LYS A 21 31.51 27.39 22.69
CA LYS A 21 32.51 28.40 22.36
C LYS A 21 32.21 29.78 22.95
N ILE A 22 30.90 30.07 23.16
CA ILE A 22 30.43 31.34 23.77
C ILE A 22 30.57 31.29 25.31
N PHE A 23 30.48 30.11 25.93
CA PHE A 23 30.55 29.97 27.40
C PHE A 23 31.94 29.60 27.92
N ALA A 24 32.96 29.35 27.05
CA ALA A 24 34.30 28.93 27.46
C ALA A 24 35.36 30.08 27.49
N GLY A 25 34.98 31.31 27.30
CA GLY A 25 35.88 32.46 27.41
C GLY A 25 35.35 33.52 28.35
N ASP A 26 35.74 33.56 29.61
CA ASP A 26 36.61 34.60 30.12
C ASP A 26 36.70 34.51 31.67
N THR A 27 37.86 34.21 32.14
CA THR A 27 38.31 34.51 33.49
C THR A 27 38.54 36.02 33.64
N VAL A 28 37.87 36.58 34.62
CA VAL A 28 37.91 38.00 34.99
C VAL A 28 39.33 38.43 35.34
N THR A 29 39.87 39.41 34.61
CA THR A 29 40.91 40.29 35.05
C THR A 29 40.37 41.72 35.13
N ASN A 30 40.44 42.31 36.33
CA ASN A 30 40.11 43.68 36.62
C ASN A 30 40.92 44.66 35.74
N GLY A 31 40.23 45.35 34.83
CA GLY A 31 40.75 46.42 34.01
C GLY A 31 39.61 47.30 33.59
N HIS A 32 39.66 48.57 33.97
CA HIS A 32 38.69 49.61 33.64
C HIS A 32 38.44 49.67 32.10
N VAL A 33 37.28 49.18 31.68
CA VAL A 33 36.84 49.15 30.27
C VAL A 33 35.76 50.19 30.09
N PRO A 34 35.90 51.19 29.16
CA PRO A 34 34.86 52.12 28.84
C PRO A 34 33.64 51.40 28.27
N LEU A 35 32.44 51.81 28.70
CA LEU A 35 31.15 51.27 28.31
C LEU A 35 30.98 51.18 26.79
N LYS A 36 31.11 49.96 26.27
CA LYS A 36 30.78 49.60 24.90
C LYS A 36 29.31 49.11 24.80
N ARG A 37 28.39 49.90 25.44
CA ARG A 37 26.99 49.55 25.61
C ARG A 37 26.19 49.63 24.31
N ASP A 38 26.63 50.40 23.32
CA ASP A 38 25.88 50.67 22.11
C ASP A 38 26.04 49.61 21.01
N SER A 39 27.20 48.93 20.92
CA SER A 39 27.41 47.88 19.90
C SER A 39 26.68 46.57 20.21
N ASP A 40 26.60 46.23 21.50
CA ASP A 40 25.93 44.99 21.92
C ASP A 40 24.40 45.09 21.80
N SER A 41 23.84 46.27 21.98
CA SER A 41 22.39 46.51 21.80
C SER A 41 21.98 46.47 20.31
N ILE A 42 22.85 46.94 19.41
CA ILE A 42 22.64 46.91 17.97
C ILE A 42 22.74 45.44 17.47
N HIS A 43 23.71 44.68 17.97
CA HIS A 43 23.86 43.24 17.62
C HIS A 43 22.72 42.40 18.09
N LEU A 44 22.16 42.66 19.27
CA LEU A 44 20.96 42.02 19.78
C LEU A 44 19.70 42.38 18.99
N ALA A 45 19.58 43.62 18.51
CA ALA A 45 18.47 44.03 17.68
C ALA A 45 18.51 43.37 16.30
N ASP A 46 19.70 43.29 15.67
CA ASP A 46 19.89 42.59 14.39
C ASP A 46 19.62 41.11 14.50
N MET A 47 20.06 40.45 15.58
CA MET A 47 19.82 39.05 15.83
C MET A 47 18.33 38.75 16.07
N ARG A 48 17.60 39.62 16.76
CA ARG A 48 16.14 39.51 16.90
C ARG A 48 15.43 39.65 15.56
N LYS A 49 15.86 40.59 14.73
CA LYS A 49 15.28 40.83 13.40
C LYS A 49 15.51 39.61 12.49
N SER A 50 16.71 39.07 12.46
CA SER A 50 17.01 37.85 11.68
C SER A 50 16.24 36.63 12.18
N LEU A 51 16.00 36.49 13.48
CA LEU A 51 15.16 35.42 14.05
C LEU A 51 13.67 35.58 13.67
N GLU A 52 13.18 36.82 13.65
CA GLU A 52 11.81 37.13 13.26
C GLU A 52 11.57 36.89 11.76
N GLU A 53 12.53 37.29 10.92
CA GLU A 53 12.54 36.99 9.49
C GLU A 53 12.61 35.45 9.22
N ALA A 54 13.41 34.71 9.98
CA ALA A 54 13.48 33.26 9.87
C ALA A 54 12.15 32.57 10.26
N ARG A 55 11.49 33.06 11.33
CA ARG A 55 10.16 32.57 11.74
C ARG A 55 9.08 32.87 10.71
N LEU A 56 9.13 34.07 10.12
CA LEU A 56 8.19 34.45 9.07
C LEU A 56 8.36 33.57 7.82
N ASN A 57 9.61 33.31 7.42
CA ASN A 57 9.91 32.45 6.30
C ASN A 57 9.48 30.97 6.57
N GLU A 58 9.67 30.49 7.79
CA GLU A 58 9.19 29.15 8.18
C GLU A 58 7.66 29.08 8.13
N ALA A 59 6.95 30.10 8.63
CA ALA A 59 5.50 30.15 8.57
C ALA A 59 4.99 30.20 7.11
N ASN A 60 5.63 30.97 6.25
CA ASN A 60 5.28 31.05 4.84
C ASN A 60 5.51 29.71 4.13
N MET A 61 6.64 29.04 4.36
CA MET A 61 6.90 27.71 3.80
C MET A 61 5.88 26.65 4.28
N ARG A 62 5.44 26.74 5.54
CA ARG A 62 4.39 25.85 6.05
C ARG A 62 3.06 26.08 5.33
N MET A 63 2.68 27.32 5.13
CA MET A 63 1.44 27.66 4.40
C MET A 63 1.51 27.21 2.93
N GLU A 64 2.63 27.39 2.26
CA GLU A 64 2.83 26.93 0.88
C GLU A 64 2.73 25.41 0.78
N MET A 65 3.35 24.68 1.73
CA MET A 65 3.25 23.21 1.77
C MET A 65 1.80 22.76 2.01
N GLU A 66 1.07 23.42 2.87
CA GLU A 66 -0.33 23.09 3.14
C GLU A 66 -1.23 23.36 1.93
N GLN A 67 -1.03 24.48 1.25
CA GLN A 67 -1.71 24.80 -0.01
C GLN A 67 -1.39 23.77 -1.10
N MET A 68 -0.12 23.37 -1.22
CA MET A 68 0.28 22.36 -2.20
C MET A 68 -0.35 20.99 -1.91
N LYS A 69 -0.41 20.58 -0.64
CA LYS A 69 -1.12 19.35 -0.22
C LYS A 69 -2.61 19.42 -0.56
N LEU A 70 -3.24 20.56 -0.30
CA LEU A 70 -4.66 20.75 -0.61
C LEU A 70 -4.91 20.70 -2.12
N GLN A 71 -4.05 21.32 -2.92
CA GLN A 71 -4.15 21.28 -4.39
C GLN A 71 -3.95 19.85 -4.94
N MET A 72 -2.99 19.09 -4.40
CA MET A 72 -2.81 17.69 -4.79
C MET A 72 -4.03 16.84 -4.44
N ALA A 73 -4.57 16.98 -3.23
CA ALA A 73 -5.74 16.23 -2.80
C ALA A 73 -6.99 16.58 -3.66
N THR A 74 -7.18 17.84 -4.03
CA THR A 74 -8.30 18.25 -4.90
C THR A 74 -8.10 17.72 -6.33
N ALA A 75 -6.88 17.79 -6.88
CA ALA A 75 -6.58 17.29 -8.22
C ALA A 75 -6.81 15.76 -8.32
N ASP A 76 -6.43 15.01 -7.30
CA ASP A 76 -6.66 13.56 -7.26
C ASP A 76 -8.14 13.22 -7.12
N SER A 77 -8.89 13.98 -6.32
CA SER A 77 -10.35 13.85 -6.21
C SER A 77 -11.07 14.11 -7.54
N VAL A 78 -10.65 15.14 -8.27
CA VAL A 78 -11.21 15.45 -9.59
C VAL A 78 -10.91 14.35 -10.61
N LYS A 79 -9.67 13.85 -10.64
CA LYS A 79 -9.29 12.73 -11.50
C LYS A 79 -10.10 11.48 -11.19
N TYR A 80 -10.30 11.16 -9.91
CA TYR A 80 -11.10 10.03 -9.48
C TYR A 80 -12.55 10.13 -9.97
N VAL A 81 -13.19 11.31 -9.80
CA VAL A 81 -14.57 11.54 -10.27
C VAL A 81 -14.66 11.40 -11.79
N GLN A 82 -13.72 11.97 -12.54
CA GLN A 82 -13.68 11.84 -14.01
C GLN A 82 -13.49 10.38 -14.45
N GLN A 83 -12.59 9.64 -13.81
CA GLN A 83 -12.39 8.22 -14.11
C GLN A 83 -13.65 7.41 -13.81
N ARG A 84 -14.33 7.68 -12.72
CA ARG A 84 -15.59 7.02 -12.37
C ARG A 84 -16.68 7.27 -13.40
N GLN A 85 -16.89 8.52 -13.80
CA GLN A 85 -17.86 8.87 -14.85
C GLN A 85 -17.54 8.18 -16.18
N ARG A 86 -16.27 8.12 -16.56
CA ARG A 86 -15.83 7.42 -17.77
C ARG A 86 -16.09 5.92 -17.68
N ILE A 87 -15.81 5.31 -16.54
CA ILE A 87 -16.06 3.88 -16.32
C ILE A 87 -17.56 3.58 -16.34
N ASP A 88 -18.39 4.41 -15.69
CA ASP A 88 -19.83 4.25 -15.67
C ASP A 88 -20.43 4.28 -17.09
N SER A 89 -19.90 5.15 -17.96
CA SER A 89 -20.28 5.18 -19.38
C SER A 89 -19.82 3.93 -20.14
N LEU A 90 -18.65 3.37 -19.80
CA LEU A 90 -18.11 2.20 -20.50
C LEU A 90 -18.70 0.87 -20.02
N ARG A 91 -19.21 0.80 -18.79
CA ARG A 91 -19.79 -0.42 -18.19
C ARG A 91 -20.87 -1.05 -19.07
N GLN A 92 -21.66 -0.24 -19.74
CA GLN A 92 -22.77 -0.72 -20.59
C GLN A 92 -22.25 -1.47 -21.82
N PHE A 93 -21.03 -1.21 -22.26
CA PHE A 93 -20.46 -1.75 -23.50
C PHE A 93 -19.30 -2.71 -23.28
N THR A 94 -18.74 -2.77 -22.06
CA THR A 94 -17.56 -3.59 -21.78
C THR A 94 -17.97 -4.86 -21.06
N LYS A 95 -17.69 -6.01 -21.67
CA LYS A 95 -17.86 -7.30 -21.03
C LYS A 95 -16.61 -7.64 -20.20
N GLY A 96 -16.80 -7.98 -18.94
CA GLY A 96 -15.72 -8.50 -18.09
C GLY A 96 -15.22 -9.86 -18.61
N ILE A 97 -13.97 -10.15 -18.35
CA ILE A 97 -13.36 -11.44 -18.65
C ILE A 97 -13.54 -12.36 -17.42
N PRO A 98 -14.19 -13.51 -17.57
CA PRO A 98 -14.43 -14.40 -16.43
C PRO A 98 -13.14 -15.04 -15.94
N VAL A 99 -12.97 -15.07 -14.63
CA VAL A 99 -11.99 -15.93 -13.96
C VAL A 99 -12.66 -17.27 -13.72
N VAL A 100 -12.17 -18.29 -14.38
CA VAL A 100 -12.73 -19.64 -14.31
C VAL A 100 -11.77 -20.54 -13.56
N ALA A 101 -12.28 -21.32 -12.60
CA ALA A 101 -11.55 -22.37 -11.94
C ALA A 101 -12.45 -23.60 -11.77
N ASP A 102 -11.94 -24.75 -12.17
CA ASP A 102 -12.66 -26.04 -12.14
C ASP A 102 -14.03 -26.01 -12.83
N GLY A 103 -14.09 -25.28 -13.96
CA GLY A 103 -15.31 -25.13 -14.77
C GLY A 103 -16.27 -24.03 -14.35
N ASP A 104 -16.12 -23.44 -13.15
CA ASP A 104 -17.00 -22.41 -12.64
C ASP A 104 -16.42 -21.02 -12.79
N THR A 105 -17.28 -20.04 -13.09
CA THR A 105 -16.92 -18.63 -13.12
C THR A 105 -17.00 -18.05 -11.72
N LEU A 106 -15.88 -17.60 -11.18
CA LEU A 106 -15.81 -17.03 -9.84
C LEU A 106 -16.14 -15.53 -9.81
N PHE A 107 -15.59 -14.78 -10.77
CA PHE A 107 -15.79 -13.33 -10.92
C PHE A 107 -15.26 -12.86 -12.27
N TYR A 108 -15.39 -11.55 -12.52
CA TYR A 108 -14.94 -10.93 -13.78
C TYR A 108 -13.81 -9.93 -13.53
N LEU A 109 -12.91 -9.79 -14.52
CA LEU A 109 -11.85 -8.78 -14.57
C LEU A 109 -12.02 -7.89 -15.79
N PHE A 110 -11.82 -6.58 -15.59
CA PHE A 110 -12.02 -5.56 -16.62
C PHE A 110 -10.73 -4.85 -17.00
N THR A 111 -9.73 -4.83 -16.11
CA THR A 111 -8.57 -3.97 -16.24
C THR A 111 -7.30 -4.72 -16.61
N LYS A 112 -6.40 -4.05 -17.31
CA LYS A 112 -5.03 -4.52 -17.54
C LYS A 112 -4.13 -4.10 -16.38
N ARG A 113 -3.10 -4.88 -16.10
CA ARG A 113 -2.11 -4.56 -15.06
C ARG A 113 -0.73 -5.14 -15.38
N GLY A 114 0.33 -4.35 -15.16
CA GLY A 114 1.71 -4.83 -15.28
C GLY A 114 2.05 -5.45 -16.64
N GLY A 115 1.46 -4.94 -17.71
CA GLY A 115 1.63 -5.51 -19.06
C GLY A 115 0.67 -6.66 -19.38
N TYR A 116 -0.05 -7.21 -18.40
CA TYR A 116 -1.02 -8.30 -18.62
C TYR A 116 -2.40 -7.73 -18.97
N THR A 117 -3.01 -8.31 -20.00
CA THR A 117 -4.40 -8.04 -20.38
C THR A 117 -5.36 -8.63 -19.35
N PRO A 118 -6.64 -8.18 -19.30
CA PRO A 118 -7.66 -8.78 -18.42
C PRO A 118 -7.79 -10.28 -18.64
N GLN A 119 -7.67 -10.74 -19.90
CA GLN A 119 -7.75 -12.15 -20.24
C GLN A 119 -6.57 -12.96 -19.69
N GLN A 120 -5.35 -12.44 -19.81
CA GLN A 120 -4.17 -13.10 -19.21
C GLN A 120 -4.26 -13.14 -17.70
N ARG A 121 -4.70 -12.04 -17.08
CA ARG A 121 -4.92 -11.99 -15.61
C ARG A 121 -5.95 -13.04 -15.18
N ALA A 122 -7.07 -13.14 -15.89
CA ALA A 122 -8.12 -14.11 -15.58
C ALA A 122 -7.61 -15.56 -15.69
N GLN A 123 -6.89 -15.87 -16.76
CA GLN A 123 -6.30 -17.21 -16.97
C GLN A 123 -5.27 -17.57 -15.90
N MET A 124 -4.36 -16.63 -15.59
CA MET A 124 -3.34 -16.85 -14.54
C MET A 124 -3.96 -17.05 -13.17
N THR A 125 -4.99 -16.26 -12.82
CA THR A 125 -5.71 -16.38 -11.55
C THR A 125 -6.45 -17.72 -11.47
N GLY A 126 -7.20 -18.09 -12.50
CA GLY A 126 -7.92 -19.37 -12.57
C GLY A 126 -6.96 -20.56 -12.45
N ALA A 127 -5.89 -20.57 -13.24
CA ALA A 127 -4.88 -21.62 -13.17
C ALA A 127 -4.19 -21.71 -11.79
N ALA A 128 -3.93 -20.55 -11.14
CA ALA A 128 -3.35 -20.53 -9.80
C ALA A 128 -4.29 -21.13 -8.75
N ILE A 129 -5.60 -20.81 -8.84
CA ILE A 129 -6.63 -21.35 -7.94
C ILE A 129 -6.76 -22.88 -8.15
N GLU A 130 -6.82 -23.35 -9.40
CA GLU A 130 -6.88 -24.79 -9.72
C GLU A 130 -5.63 -25.52 -9.22
N GLU A 131 -4.44 -24.97 -9.42
CA GLU A 131 -3.19 -25.57 -8.93
C GLU A 131 -3.23 -25.79 -7.42
N ILE A 132 -3.73 -24.77 -6.68
CA ILE A 132 -3.87 -24.85 -5.23
C ILE A 132 -4.97 -25.85 -4.85
N GLY A 133 -6.11 -25.82 -5.52
CA GLY A 133 -7.24 -26.71 -5.28
C GLY A 133 -6.88 -28.19 -5.40
N ARG A 134 -5.91 -28.54 -6.25
CA ARG A 134 -5.41 -29.93 -6.44
C ARG A 134 -4.43 -30.38 -5.36
N ARG A 135 -3.98 -29.49 -4.46
CA ARG A 135 -3.01 -29.86 -3.40
C ARG A 135 -3.62 -30.81 -2.38
N PHE A 136 -2.83 -31.79 -1.97
CA PHE A 136 -3.27 -32.77 -0.96
C PHE A 136 -3.59 -32.12 0.39
N ASN A 137 -2.76 -31.16 0.82
CA ASN A 137 -2.89 -30.46 2.10
C ASN A 137 -3.57 -29.08 1.89
N LEU A 138 -4.65 -29.03 1.10
CA LEU A 138 -5.39 -27.81 0.85
C LEU A 138 -6.04 -27.29 2.14
N GLN A 139 -5.75 -26.04 2.47
CA GLN A 139 -6.37 -25.29 3.57
C GLN A 139 -7.06 -24.06 2.99
N PRO A 140 -8.34 -24.14 2.59
CA PRO A 140 -9.05 -23.05 1.93
C PRO A 140 -8.99 -21.73 2.70
N ASP A 141 -9.09 -21.78 4.02
CA ASP A 141 -9.11 -20.61 4.91
C ASP A 141 -7.72 -19.91 5.04
N SER A 142 -6.69 -20.48 4.41
CA SER A 142 -5.33 -19.86 4.36
C SER A 142 -5.18 -18.81 3.27
N VAL A 143 -6.25 -18.47 2.54
CA VAL A 143 -6.24 -17.34 1.61
C VAL A 143 -6.26 -16.04 2.42
N ALA A 144 -5.19 -15.26 2.32
CA ALA A 144 -5.03 -13.98 3.01
C ALA A 144 -5.07 -12.81 2.02
N ILE A 145 -5.34 -11.62 2.53
CA ILE A 145 -5.22 -10.38 1.78
C ILE A 145 -4.02 -9.62 2.34
N ASP A 146 -3.08 -9.27 1.46
CA ASP A 146 -1.98 -8.38 1.76
C ASP A 146 -2.26 -7.00 1.15
N HIS A 147 -2.39 -5.99 2.00
CA HIS A 147 -2.69 -4.62 1.59
C HIS A 147 -1.42 -3.80 1.48
N SER A 148 -1.20 -3.20 0.31
CA SER A 148 -0.22 -2.15 0.11
C SER A 148 -0.90 -0.84 -0.33
N ASP A 149 -0.14 0.25 -0.41
CA ASP A 149 -0.67 1.57 -0.79
C ASP A 149 -1.39 1.54 -2.15
N ILE A 150 -0.88 0.74 -3.09
CA ILE A 150 -1.32 0.75 -4.50
C ILE A 150 -2.19 -0.46 -4.84
N VAL A 151 -2.05 -1.58 -4.10
CA VAL A 151 -2.70 -2.85 -4.44
C VAL A 151 -3.12 -3.63 -3.21
N SER A 152 -4.10 -4.51 -3.41
CA SER A 152 -4.47 -5.55 -2.46
C SER A 152 -4.25 -6.91 -3.13
N ASP A 153 -3.31 -7.67 -2.63
CA ASP A 153 -2.94 -8.97 -3.17
C ASP A 153 -3.65 -10.10 -2.40
N LEU A 154 -4.39 -10.94 -3.12
CA LEU A 154 -4.90 -12.19 -2.57
C LEU A 154 -3.78 -13.22 -2.63
N MET A 155 -3.43 -13.80 -1.49
CA MET A 155 -2.32 -14.71 -1.35
C MET A 155 -2.74 -16.06 -0.77
N TYR A 156 -2.07 -17.12 -1.19
CA TYR A 156 -2.10 -18.43 -0.54
C TYR A 156 -0.69 -18.81 -0.13
N GLY A 157 -0.39 -18.66 1.15
CA GLY A 157 1.01 -18.72 1.62
C GLY A 157 1.85 -17.61 0.99
N SER A 158 2.91 -17.97 0.30
CA SER A 158 3.78 -17.02 -0.44
C SER A 158 3.35 -16.78 -1.90
N LYS A 159 2.31 -17.46 -2.39
CA LYS A 159 1.87 -17.35 -3.78
C LYS A 159 0.76 -16.30 -3.93
N VAL A 160 0.99 -15.32 -4.79
CA VAL A 160 -0.03 -14.35 -5.18
C VAL A 160 -1.00 -15.01 -6.16
N LEU A 161 -2.30 -14.97 -5.85
CA LEU A 161 -3.38 -15.49 -6.69
C LEU A 161 -3.94 -14.41 -7.59
N LEU A 162 -4.19 -13.22 -7.01
CA LEU A 162 -4.78 -12.08 -7.70
C LEU A 162 -4.30 -10.80 -7.05
N SER A 163 -3.97 -9.82 -7.87
CA SER A 163 -3.68 -8.46 -7.41
C SER A 163 -4.79 -7.53 -7.85
N LEU A 164 -5.39 -6.81 -6.93
CA LEU A 164 -6.47 -5.85 -7.15
C LEU A 164 -5.98 -4.42 -7.00
N THR A 165 -6.42 -3.54 -7.89
CA THR A 165 -6.12 -2.11 -7.90
C THR A 165 -7.37 -1.28 -7.64
N ASP A 166 -7.17 0.02 -7.35
CA ASP A 166 -8.30 0.96 -7.25
C ASP A 166 -9.09 1.05 -8.57
N GLN A 167 -8.43 0.81 -9.71
CA GLN A 167 -9.09 0.77 -11.00
C GLN A 167 -10.03 -0.45 -11.13
N ASP A 168 -9.62 -1.63 -10.62
CA ASP A 168 -10.51 -2.81 -10.55
C ASP A 168 -11.74 -2.50 -9.67
N ALA A 169 -11.53 -1.86 -8.52
CA ALA A 169 -12.60 -1.45 -7.60
C ALA A 169 -13.56 -0.43 -8.23
N LEU A 170 -13.05 0.53 -8.99
CA LEU A 170 -13.86 1.48 -9.74
C LEU A 170 -14.78 0.81 -10.75
N TRP A 171 -14.32 -0.23 -11.46
CA TRP A 171 -15.16 -1.01 -12.38
C TRP A 171 -16.31 -1.73 -11.67
N GLU A 172 -16.11 -2.20 -10.46
CA GLU A 172 -17.16 -2.84 -9.64
C GLU A 172 -18.01 -1.82 -8.87
N GLY A 173 -17.55 -0.57 -8.75
CA GLY A 173 -18.26 0.50 -8.03
C GLY A 173 -18.17 0.39 -6.52
N VAL A 174 -17.16 -0.32 -6.00
CA VAL A 174 -16.92 -0.55 -4.57
C VAL A 174 -15.54 -0.07 -4.17
N SER A 175 -15.22 -0.10 -2.89
CA SER A 175 -13.85 0.14 -2.41
C SER A 175 -12.95 -1.06 -2.70
N ARG A 176 -11.63 -0.82 -2.84
CA ARG A 176 -10.65 -1.88 -3.07
C ARG A 176 -10.67 -2.95 -1.96
N ASP A 177 -10.84 -2.52 -0.71
CA ASP A 177 -10.91 -3.43 0.44
C ASP A 177 -12.18 -4.32 0.39
N SER A 178 -13.32 -3.73 0.02
CA SER A 178 -14.56 -4.49 -0.13
C SER A 178 -14.45 -5.50 -1.26
N LEU A 179 -13.87 -5.09 -2.40
CA LEU A 179 -13.62 -5.98 -3.53
C LEU A 179 -12.68 -7.12 -3.15
N ALA A 180 -11.58 -6.82 -2.45
CA ALA A 180 -10.62 -7.83 -2.02
C ALA A 180 -11.25 -8.88 -1.11
N LYS A 181 -12.08 -8.46 -0.14
CA LYS A 181 -12.81 -9.37 0.74
C LYS A 181 -13.81 -10.24 -0.01
N GLU A 182 -14.56 -9.66 -0.93
CA GLU A 182 -15.50 -10.41 -1.78
C GLU A 182 -14.77 -11.46 -2.62
N ARG A 183 -13.67 -11.08 -3.30
CA ARG A 183 -12.88 -12.02 -4.11
C ARG A 183 -12.21 -13.10 -3.26
N GLN A 184 -11.73 -12.73 -2.06
CA GLN A 184 -11.20 -13.71 -1.10
C GLN A 184 -12.26 -14.75 -0.76
N GLN A 185 -13.48 -14.31 -0.42
CA GLN A 185 -14.57 -15.21 -0.06
C GLN A 185 -14.95 -16.14 -1.23
N ASN A 186 -15.03 -15.62 -2.45
CA ASN A 186 -15.31 -16.43 -3.65
C ASN A 186 -14.24 -17.51 -3.86
N VAL A 187 -12.96 -17.15 -3.68
CA VAL A 187 -11.84 -18.11 -3.79
C VAL A 187 -11.89 -19.16 -2.68
N ILE A 188 -12.10 -18.74 -1.43
CA ILE A 188 -12.23 -19.67 -0.29
C ILE A 188 -13.37 -20.66 -0.51
N THR A 189 -14.55 -20.18 -0.92
CA THR A 189 -15.70 -21.02 -1.20
C THR A 189 -15.38 -22.05 -2.27
N LYS A 190 -14.79 -21.63 -3.39
CA LYS A 190 -14.39 -22.57 -4.46
C LYS A 190 -13.35 -23.58 -4.00
N LEU A 191 -12.38 -23.17 -3.21
CA LEU A 191 -11.39 -24.10 -2.65
C LEU A 191 -12.00 -25.11 -1.69
N HIS A 192 -13.03 -24.76 -0.92
CA HIS A 192 -13.79 -25.70 -0.09
C HIS A 192 -14.55 -26.73 -0.94
N GLU A 193 -15.20 -26.29 -2.02
CA GLU A 193 -15.88 -27.19 -2.98
C GLU A 193 -14.89 -28.18 -3.59
N MET A 194 -13.79 -27.71 -4.16
CA MET A 194 -12.74 -28.55 -4.73
C MET A 194 -12.17 -29.55 -3.70
N LYS A 195 -11.98 -29.12 -2.44
CA LYS A 195 -11.53 -30.02 -1.37
C LYS A 195 -12.53 -31.14 -1.09
N ALA A 196 -13.82 -30.81 -1.04
CA ALA A 196 -14.88 -31.77 -0.80
C ALA A 196 -14.97 -32.82 -1.94
N GLU A 197 -14.95 -32.37 -3.20
CA GLU A 197 -14.99 -33.26 -4.37
C GLU A 197 -13.79 -34.19 -4.45
N HIS A 198 -12.57 -33.66 -4.26
CA HIS A 198 -11.38 -34.49 -4.23
C HIS A 198 -11.34 -35.44 -3.04
N GLY A 199 -11.99 -35.09 -1.92
CA GLY A 199 -12.17 -35.97 -0.75
C GLY A 199 -13.04 -37.16 -1.10
N LEU A 200 -14.21 -36.94 -1.68
CA LEU A 200 -15.17 -37.96 -2.09
C LEU A 200 -14.58 -38.91 -3.16
N TRP A 201 -13.91 -38.37 -4.18
CA TRP A 201 -13.29 -39.15 -5.24
C TRP A 201 -12.19 -40.07 -4.72
N ARG A 202 -11.39 -39.62 -3.76
CA ARG A 202 -10.38 -40.45 -3.10
C ARG A 202 -10.99 -41.56 -2.25
N MET A 203 -12.10 -41.29 -1.53
CA MET A 203 -12.84 -42.29 -0.79
C MET A 203 -13.43 -43.35 -1.74
N ALA A 204 -14.07 -42.89 -2.83
CA ALA A 204 -14.64 -43.79 -3.83
C ALA A 204 -13.58 -44.73 -4.44
N LYS A 205 -12.40 -44.22 -4.79
CA LYS A 205 -11.28 -45.06 -5.27
C LYS A 205 -10.81 -46.07 -4.24
N ARG A 206 -10.72 -45.71 -2.97
CA ARG A 206 -10.32 -46.63 -1.90
C ARG A 206 -11.35 -47.76 -1.74
N VAL A 207 -12.64 -47.39 -1.70
CA VAL A 207 -13.72 -48.39 -1.61
C VAL A 207 -13.69 -49.33 -2.83
N LEU A 208 -13.57 -48.77 -4.04
CA LEU A 208 -13.45 -49.59 -5.25
C LEU A 208 -12.26 -50.54 -5.21
N TYR A 209 -11.10 -50.09 -4.73
CA TYR A 209 -9.92 -50.94 -4.58
C TYR A 209 -10.16 -52.06 -3.58
N PHE A 210 -10.79 -51.78 -2.42
CA PHE A 210 -11.15 -52.82 -1.45
C PHE A 210 -12.12 -53.86 -2.04
N VAL A 211 -13.14 -53.38 -2.79
CA VAL A 211 -14.09 -54.30 -3.46
C VAL A 211 -13.39 -55.19 -4.46
N LEU A 212 -12.49 -54.64 -5.28
CA LEU A 212 -11.71 -55.43 -6.24
C LEU A 212 -10.82 -56.48 -5.58
N VAL A 213 -10.21 -56.19 -4.43
CA VAL A 213 -9.38 -57.13 -3.68
C VAL A 213 -10.24 -58.26 -3.10
N ILE A 214 -11.45 -57.96 -2.62
CA ILE A 214 -12.37 -58.97 -2.04
C ILE A 214 -12.95 -59.87 -3.13
N VAL A 215 -13.28 -59.32 -4.29
CA VAL A 215 -13.88 -60.12 -5.40
C VAL A 215 -12.84 -60.91 -6.17
N GLY A 216 -11.54 -60.52 -6.10
CA GLY A 216 -10.43 -61.19 -6.78
C GLY A 216 -9.77 -62.34 -6.00
N GLN A 217 -10.30 -62.67 -4.79
CA GLN A 217 -9.92 -63.84 -4.03
C GLN A 217 -10.94 -64.99 -4.20
#